data_a97db3be594dd725d8563c61b30f2723
#
_entry.id   a97db3be594dd725d8563c61b30f2723
#
_cell.length_a   1.000
_cell.length_b   1.000
_cell.length_c   1.000
_cell.angle_alpha   90.00
_cell.angle_beta   90.00
_cell.angle_gamma   90.00
#
_symmetry.space_group_name_H-M   'P 1'
#
loop_
_entity.id
_entity.type
_entity.pdbx_description
1 polymer ?
#
loop_
_entity_poly.entity_id
_entity_poly.type
_entity_poly.pdbx_seq_one_letter_code
_entity_poly.pdbx_strand_id
1 'polypeptide(L)'
;YVVFEGKRYLNLSSNDYLGLSCSGLHREFMHRAAEEGTFLLSNPSSRLLTGNSPDYTRLEEALSELFGGRAVLVAGSGYAVNTGILPALTSKGDLVLADKLVHASLIDGLRLCEARWERFAHNDTEHLERLLARRGDYRDVWVVTESIFSMDGDRAPLRRLSELKRRYDLKLYVDEAHAFGVCGPDGRGLAAEEGIEDDCDIRIATLGKATASQGAFCVTDAPTRDFLVNRMRTLIFSTALPP
;
A
#
# COMPACT_ATOMS: atom_id res chain seq x y z
N TYR A 1 19.84 -15.71 -7.33
CA TYR A 1 20.06 -16.62 -8.47
C TYR A 1 18.93 -17.64 -8.53
N VAL A 2 18.57 -18.07 -9.74
CA VAL A 2 17.69 -19.22 -10.00
C VAL A 2 18.47 -20.28 -10.76
N VAL A 3 18.10 -21.56 -10.55
CA VAL A 3 18.66 -22.68 -11.32
C VAL A 3 17.59 -23.18 -12.29
N PHE A 4 17.91 -23.17 -13.57
CA PHE A 4 17.04 -23.69 -14.62
C PHE A 4 17.84 -24.63 -15.50
N GLU A 5 17.37 -25.85 -15.70
CA GLU A 5 18.05 -26.91 -16.45
C GLU A 5 19.55 -27.11 -16.04
N GLY A 6 19.82 -27.09 -14.72
CA GLY A 6 21.15 -27.25 -14.16
C GLY A 6 22.08 -26.04 -14.29
N LYS A 7 21.64 -24.96 -14.93
CA LYS A 7 22.42 -23.72 -15.08
C LYS A 7 21.94 -22.67 -14.08
N ARG A 8 22.89 -21.87 -13.58
CA ARG A 8 22.65 -20.79 -12.63
C ARG A 8 22.50 -19.46 -13.37
N TYR A 9 21.38 -18.74 -13.09
CA TYR A 9 21.10 -17.45 -13.68
C TYR A 9 20.92 -16.40 -12.58
N LEU A 10 21.30 -15.14 -12.89
CA LEU A 10 20.95 -14.00 -12.04
C LEU A 10 19.43 -13.80 -12.09
N ASN A 11 18.80 -13.79 -10.91
CA ASN A 11 17.34 -13.54 -10.82
C ASN A 11 17.05 -12.04 -10.84
N LEU A 12 16.54 -11.54 -11.95
CA LEU A 12 16.09 -10.16 -12.11
C LEU A 12 14.56 -10.04 -12.04
N SER A 13 13.84 -11.14 -11.78
CA SER A 13 12.38 -11.17 -11.68
C SER A 13 11.88 -11.12 -10.23
N SER A 14 12.79 -11.08 -9.25
CA SER A 14 12.43 -11.00 -7.83
C SER A 14 12.22 -9.56 -7.41
N ASN A 15 11.19 -9.34 -6.57
CA ASN A 15 10.95 -8.07 -5.90
C ASN A 15 11.69 -7.98 -4.54
N ASP A 16 12.58 -8.90 -4.23
CA ASP A 16 13.45 -8.88 -3.05
C ASP A 16 14.58 -7.86 -3.24
N TYR A 17 14.22 -6.59 -3.28
CA TYR A 17 15.10 -5.49 -3.68
C TYR A 17 16.33 -5.32 -2.79
N LEU A 18 16.22 -5.67 -1.50
CA LEU A 18 17.31 -5.59 -0.53
C LEU A 18 18.01 -6.92 -0.31
N GLY A 19 17.55 -8.00 -0.97
CA GLY A 19 18.14 -9.34 -0.81
C GLY A 19 17.93 -9.95 0.58
N LEU A 20 16.97 -9.48 1.33
CA LEU A 20 16.73 -9.89 2.73
C LEU A 20 16.29 -11.35 2.82
N SER A 21 15.60 -11.89 1.82
CA SER A 21 15.19 -13.31 1.83
C SER A 21 16.38 -14.28 1.95
N CYS A 22 17.58 -13.84 1.53
CA CYS A 22 18.80 -14.61 1.59
C CYS A 22 19.79 -14.15 2.69
N SER A 23 19.47 -13.11 3.43
CA SER A 23 20.39 -12.47 4.41
C SER A 23 20.66 -13.29 5.66
N GLY A 24 19.82 -14.27 5.98
CA GLY A 24 19.87 -15.00 7.24
C GLY A 24 19.11 -14.33 8.41
N LEU A 25 18.76 -13.05 8.29
CA LEU A 25 18.01 -12.29 9.31
C LEU A 25 16.71 -13.01 9.70
N HIS A 26 15.93 -13.41 8.70
CA HIS A 26 14.66 -14.11 8.95
C HIS A 26 14.90 -15.47 9.64
N ARG A 27 15.96 -16.18 9.28
CA ARG A 27 16.31 -17.46 9.91
C ARG A 27 16.69 -17.29 11.38
N GLU A 28 17.50 -16.27 11.67
CA GLU A 28 17.89 -15.94 13.05
C GLU A 28 16.68 -15.57 13.90
N PHE A 29 15.78 -14.73 13.33
CA PHE A 29 14.52 -14.38 13.99
C PHE A 29 13.66 -15.62 14.27
N MET A 30 13.50 -16.50 13.28
CA MET A 30 12.71 -17.73 13.41
C MET A 30 13.31 -18.67 14.45
N HIS A 31 14.64 -18.81 14.51
CA HIS A 31 15.30 -19.59 15.55
C HIS A 31 15.02 -19.04 16.94
N ARG A 32 15.18 -17.76 17.13
CA ARG A 32 14.90 -17.09 18.42
C ARG A 32 13.45 -17.28 18.85
N ALA A 33 12.50 -17.02 17.95
CA ALA A 33 11.08 -17.19 18.23
C ALA A 33 10.72 -18.64 18.60
N ALA A 34 11.38 -19.63 17.97
CA ALA A 34 11.18 -21.03 18.30
C ALA A 34 11.77 -21.41 19.67
N GLU A 35 12.97 -20.88 20.01
CA GLU A 35 13.60 -21.09 21.32
C GLU A 35 12.79 -20.45 22.45
N GLU A 36 12.24 -19.27 22.22
CA GLU A 36 11.38 -18.55 23.17
C GLU A 36 9.95 -19.12 23.26
N GLY A 37 9.59 -20.06 22.39
CA GLY A 37 8.23 -20.64 22.31
C GLY A 37 7.16 -19.64 21.82
N THR A 38 7.58 -18.57 21.16
CA THR A 38 6.67 -17.53 20.61
C THR A 38 6.32 -17.78 19.16
N PHE A 39 6.97 -18.75 18.51
CA PHE A 39 6.72 -19.08 17.11
C PHE A 39 5.38 -19.81 16.93
N LEU A 40 4.44 -19.17 16.24
CA LEU A 40 3.15 -19.72 15.89
C LEU A 40 3.00 -19.81 14.37
N LEU A 41 2.57 -20.97 13.87
CA LEU A 41 2.34 -21.20 12.45
C LEU A 41 1.07 -20.53 11.90
N SER A 42 0.17 -20.12 12.77
CA SER A 42 -1.14 -19.63 12.37
C SER A 42 -1.75 -18.75 13.46
N ASN A 43 -2.58 -17.83 13.01
CA ASN A 43 -3.46 -17.04 13.85
C ASN A 43 -4.91 -17.25 13.33
N PRO A 44 -5.59 -18.33 13.72
CA PRO A 44 -6.79 -18.85 13.03
C PRO A 44 -8.06 -18.05 13.33
N SER A 45 -7.98 -16.73 13.23
CA SER A 45 -9.11 -15.81 13.38
C SER A 45 -8.87 -14.52 12.60
N SER A 46 -9.92 -13.75 12.33
CA SER A 46 -9.74 -12.39 11.78
C SER A 46 -9.23 -11.43 12.85
N ARG A 47 -8.57 -10.34 12.41
CA ARG A 47 -8.09 -9.29 13.32
C ARG A 47 -9.21 -8.65 14.14
N LEU A 48 -10.42 -8.52 13.58
CA LEU A 48 -11.56 -7.92 14.27
C LEU A 48 -12.07 -8.80 15.44
N LEU A 49 -11.79 -10.09 15.42
CA LEU A 49 -12.17 -11.02 16.48
C LEU A 49 -10.99 -11.28 17.43
N THR A 50 -10.35 -12.45 17.29
CA THR A 50 -9.27 -12.88 18.19
C THR A 50 -7.90 -12.96 17.51
N GLY A 51 -7.82 -12.65 16.22
CA GLY A 51 -6.60 -12.71 15.44
C GLY A 51 -5.68 -11.47 15.55
N ASN A 52 -6.05 -10.49 16.36
CA ASN A 52 -5.22 -9.29 16.57
C ASN A 52 -4.19 -9.55 17.69
N SER A 53 -3.09 -10.22 17.34
CA SER A 53 -2.01 -10.49 18.29
C SER A 53 -1.26 -9.21 18.70
N PRO A 54 -0.52 -9.21 19.81
CA PRO A 54 0.36 -8.10 20.20
C PRO A 54 1.40 -7.72 19.15
N ASP A 55 1.77 -8.65 18.25
CA ASP A 55 2.72 -8.40 17.18
C ASP A 55 2.18 -7.40 16.14
N TYR A 56 0.88 -7.44 15.85
CA TYR A 56 0.25 -6.42 15.03
C TYR A 56 0.40 -5.02 15.64
N THR A 57 0.14 -4.89 16.94
CA THR A 57 0.26 -3.60 17.64
C THR A 57 1.71 -3.11 17.59
N ARG A 58 2.68 -3.96 17.92
CA ARG A 58 4.10 -3.62 17.85
C ARG A 58 4.56 -3.22 16.45
N LEU A 59 4.09 -3.92 15.41
CA LEU A 59 4.42 -3.60 14.04
C LEU A 59 3.78 -2.27 13.60
N GLU A 60 2.51 -2.06 13.94
CA GLU A 60 1.80 -0.81 13.61
C GLU A 60 2.42 0.39 14.35
N GLU A 61 2.84 0.24 15.60
CA GLU A 61 3.57 1.26 16.36
C GLU A 61 4.92 1.59 15.74
N ALA A 62 5.73 0.57 15.42
CA ALA A 62 7.04 0.77 14.78
C ALA A 62 6.91 1.44 13.40
N LEU A 63 5.92 1.04 12.60
CA LEU A 63 5.62 1.70 11.34
C LEU A 63 5.10 3.12 11.55
N SER A 64 4.24 3.34 12.54
CA SER A 64 3.76 4.70 12.88
C SER A 64 4.92 5.62 13.24
N GLU A 65 5.87 5.17 14.06
CA GLU A 65 7.08 5.93 14.38
C GLU A 65 7.90 6.25 13.13
N LEU A 66 8.12 5.25 12.26
CA LEU A 66 8.82 5.44 10.99
C LEU A 66 8.13 6.49 10.10
N PHE A 67 6.81 6.55 10.11
CA PHE A 67 6.01 7.49 9.32
C PHE A 67 5.58 8.74 10.10
N GLY A 68 6.37 9.20 11.06
CA GLY A 68 6.19 10.47 11.76
C GLY A 68 4.94 10.56 12.64
N GLY A 69 4.49 9.44 13.20
CA GLY A 69 3.32 9.37 14.09
C GLY A 69 1.98 9.23 13.34
N ARG A 70 2.02 9.02 12.01
CA ARG A 70 0.78 8.73 11.23
C ARG A 70 0.20 7.37 11.64
N ALA A 71 -1.10 7.26 11.59
CA ALA A 71 -1.78 6.00 11.89
C ALA A 71 -1.49 4.93 10.81
N VAL A 72 -1.27 3.70 11.26
CA VAL A 72 -0.98 2.57 10.39
C VAL A 72 -2.01 1.47 10.61
N LEU A 73 -2.37 0.76 9.53
CA LEU A 73 -3.21 -0.42 9.57
C LEU A 73 -2.55 -1.53 8.74
N VAL A 74 -2.16 -2.62 9.39
CA VAL A 74 -1.56 -3.81 8.74
C VAL A 74 -2.65 -4.77 8.26
N ALA A 75 -2.49 -5.33 7.08
CA ALA A 75 -3.38 -6.33 6.48
C ALA A 75 -2.61 -7.44 5.76
N GLY A 76 -3.30 -8.47 5.32
CA GLY A 76 -2.73 -9.72 4.82
C GLY A 76 -1.88 -9.60 3.55
N SER A 77 -2.11 -8.61 2.70
CA SER A 77 -1.34 -8.38 1.46
C SER A 77 -1.66 -7.03 0.84
N GLY A 78 -0.79 -6.53 -0.05
CA GLY A 78 -1.07 -5.32 -0.85
C GLY A 78 -2.33 -5.45 -1.70
N TYR A 79 -2.60 -6.64 -2.24
CA TYR A 79 -3.83 -6.90 -2.96
C TYR A 79 -5.07 -6.72 -2.06
N ALA A 80 -5.05 -7.27 -0.84
CA ALA A 80 -6.14 -7.11 0.13
C ALA A 80 -6.32 -5.66 0.58
N VAL A 81 -5.21 -4.91 0.73
CA VAL A 81 -5.25 -3.49 1.07
C VAL A 81 -5.94 -2.69 -0.04
N ASN A 82 -5.50 -2.81 -1.30
CA ASN A 82 -6.06 -2.07 -2.42
C ASN A 82 -7.52 -2.42 -2.71
N THR A 83 -7.87 -3.71 -2.69
CA THR A 83 -9.25 -4.17 -2.92
C THR A 83 -10.19 -3.88 -1.74
N GLY A 84 -9.64 -3.59 -0.56
CA GLY A 84 -10.42 -3.30 0.64
C GLY A 84 -10.61 -1.81 0.91
N ILE A 85 -9.57 -0.99 0.76
CA ILE A 85 -9.60 0.43 1.12
C ILE A 85 -10.46 1.25 0.16
N LEU A 86 -10.25 1.11 -1.15
CA LEU A 86 -10.99 1.91 -2.13
C LEU A 86 -12.51 1.77 -1.98
N PRO A 87 -13.10 0.56 -1.95
CA PRO A 87 -14.54 0.42 -1.74
C PRO A 87 -15.01 0.79 -0.32
N ALA A 88 -14.11 0.80 0.67
CA ALA A 88 -14.47 1.24 2.02
C ALA A 88 -14.57 2.75 2.14
N LEU A 89 -13.68 3.50 1.47
CA LEU A 89 -13.58 4.96 1.57
C LEU A 89 -14.42 5.72 0.53
N THR A 90 -14.85 5.05 -0.55
CA THR A 90 -15.60 5.69 -1.63
C THR A 90 -17.04 5.20 -1.67
N SER A 91 -17.94 6.04 -2.16
CA SER A 91 -19.35 5.69 -2.27
C SER A 91 -20.00 6.36 -3.49
N LYS A 92 -21.28 6.06 -3.72
CA LYS A 92 -22.07 6.70 -4.76
C LYS A 92 -22.05 8.23 -4.56
N GLY A 93 -21.68 8.96 -5.58
CA GLY A 93 -21.52 10.42 -5.54
C GLY A 93 -20.05 10.87 -5.47
N ASP A 94 -19.10 9.94 -5.33
CA ASP A 94 -17.67 10.23 -5.44
C ASP A 94 -17.15 9.90 -6.86
N LEU A 95 -16.02 10.51 -7.20
CA LEU A 95 -15.27 10.23 -8.43
C LEU A 95 -13.88 9.74 -8.09
N VAL A 96 -13.44 8.66 -8.75
CA VAL A 96 -12.06 8.18 -8.65
C VAL A 96 -11.38 8.28 -10.01
N LEU A 97 -10.29 9.03 -10.08
CA LEU A 97 -9.44 9.16 -11.26
C LEU A 97 -8.17 8.34 -11.02
N ALA A 98 -7.99 7.26 -11.75
CA ALA A 98 -6.85 6.36 -11.61
C ALA A 98 -5.89 6.46 -12.79
N ASP A 99 -4.59 6.38 -12.53
CA ASP A 99 -3.62 6.24 -13.60
C ASP A 99 -3.91 4.96 -14.41
N LYS A 100 -3.69 5.02 -15.72
CA LYS A 100 -4.01 3.93 -16.64
C LYS A 100 -3.25 2.64 -16.34
N LEU A 101 -2.04 2.74 -15.78
CA LEU A 101 -1.14 1.61 -15.54
C LEU A 101 -1.07 1.16 -14.07
N VAL A 102 -1.98 1.63 -13.22
CA VAL A 102 -2.03 1.14 -11.83
C VAL A 102 -2.22 -0.37 -11.75
N HIS A 103 -1.65 -0.96 -10.72
CA HIS A 103 -1.66 -2.39 -10.46
C HIS A 103 -3.08 -2.99 -10.51
N ALA A 104 -3.17 -4.25 -10.92
CA ALA A 104 -4.43 -4.98 -11.05
C ALA A 104 -5.29 -4.94 -9.78
N SER A 105 -4.67 -4.97 -8.58
CA SER A 105 -5.41 -4.86 -7.31
C SER A 105 -6.15 -3.54 -7.13
N LEU A 106 -5.58 -2.43 -7.64
CA LEU A 106 -6.26 -1.13 -7.64
C LEU A 106 -7.45 -1.14 -8.61
N ILE A 107 -7.28 -1.72 -9.79
CA ILE A 107 -8.37 -1.88 -10.76
C ILE A 107 -9.50 -2.75 -10.18
N ASP A 108 -9.16 -3.83 -9.51
CA ASP A 108 -10.17 -4.71 -8.89
C ASP A 108 -10.85 -4.01 -7.70
N GLY A 109 -10.10 -3.23 -6.92
CA GLY A 109 -10.65 -2.35 -5.89
C GLY A 109 -11.64 -1.34 -6.46
N LEU A 110 -11.30 -0.69 -7.59
CA LEU A 110 -12.18 0.25 -8.29
C LEU A 110 -13.45 -0.40 -8.82
N ARG A 111 -13.38 -1.64 -9.31
CA ARG A 111 -14.56 -2.42 -9.74
C ARG A 111 -15.51 -2.75 -8.59
N LEU A 112 -15.00 -2.84 -7.38
CA LEU A 112 -15.80 -3.07 -6.17
C LEU A 112 -16.40 -1.79 -5.59
N CYS A 113 -15.96 -0.60 -6.05
CA CYS A 113 -16.49 0.66 -5.58
C CYS A 113 -17.90 0.95 -6.15
N GLU A 114 -18.73 1.62 -5.37
CA GLU A 114 -19.96 2.24 -5.85
C GLU A 114 -19.71 3.61 -6.51
N ALA A 115 -18.53 4.20 -6.29
CA ALA A 115 -18.10 5.44 -6.90
C ALA A 115 -17.94 5.32 -8.42
N ARG A 116 -18.21 6.40 -9.14
CA ARG A 116 -17.80 6.49 -10.53
C ARG A 116 -16.27 6.54 -10.61
N TRP A 117 -15.68 5.80 -11.55
CA TRP A 117 -14.25 5.90 -11.77
C TRP A 117 -13.89 5.97 -13.26
N GLU A 118 -12.81 6.69 -13.55
CA GLU A 118 -12.25 6.88 -14.89
C GLU A 118 -10.72 6.76 -14.83
N ARG A 119 -10.09 6.47 -15.96
CA ARG A 119 -8.63 6.41 -16.06
C ARG A 119 -8.09 7.61 -16.81
N PHE A 120 -7.06 8.24 -16.28
CA PHE A 120 -6.26 9.18 -17.03
C PHE A 120 -5.05 8.49 -17.70
N ALA A 121 -4.50 9.12 -18.74
CA ALA A 121 -3.33 8.60 -19.44
C ALA A 121 -2.14 8.55 -18.49
N HIS A 122 -1.33 7.51 -18.65
CA HIS A 122 -0.23 7.22 -17.75
C HIS A 122 0.71 8.41 -17.55
N ASN A 123 0.90 8.81 -16.28
CA ASN A 123 1.71 9.95 -15.85
C ASN A 123 1.36 11.30 -16.52
N ASP A 124 0.24 11.39 -17.25
CA ASP A 124 -0.23 12.60 -17.94
C ASP A 124 -1.06 13.49 -17.00
N THR A 125 -0.37 14.37 -16.29
CA THR A 125 -1.00 15.32 -15.36
C THR A 125 -1.84 16.38 -16.08
N GLU A 126 -1.58 16.66 -17.35
CA GLU A 126 -2.42 17.58 -18.13
C GLU A 126 -3.75 16.92 -18.49
N HIS A 127 -3.74 15.62 -18.86
CA HIS A 127 -4.97 14.87 -19.06
C HIS A 127 -5.77 14.79 -17.75
N LEU A 128 -5.11 14.47 -16.63
CA LEU A 128 -5.74 14.48 -15.30
C LEU A 128 -6.39 15.85 -15.01
N GLU A 129 -5.67 16.94 -15.23
CA GLU A 129 -6.17 18.29 -14.97
C GLU A 129 -7.37 18.63 -15.85
N ARG A 130 -7.38 18.20 -17.13
CA ARG A 130 -8.57 18.33 -18.01
C ARG A 130 -9.78 17.55 -17.49
N LEU A 131 -9.58 16.35 -16.91
CA LEU A 131 -10.66 15.58 -16.29
C LEU A 131 -11.18 16.29 -15.02
N LEU A 132 -10.28 16.79 -14.19
CA LEU A 132 -10.62 17.56 -12.99
C LEU A 132 -11.39 18.85 -13.30
N ALA A 133 -10.99 19.57 -14.36
CA ALA A 133 -11.65 20.81 -14.78
C ALA A 133 -13.08 20.56 -15.32
N ARG A 134 -13.35 19.37 -15.84
CA ARG A 134 -14.67 18.98 -16.39
C ARG A 134 -15.49 18.11 -15.44
N ARG A 135 -14.96 17.84 -14.23
CA ARG A 135 -15.70 17.06 -13.25
C ARG A 135 -17.03 17.74 -12.93
N GLY A 136 -18.05 16.93 -12.74
CA GLY A 136 -19.33 17.38 -12.22
C GLY A 136 -19.27 17.70 -10.71
N ASP A 137 -20.43 17.85 -10.13
CA ASP A 137 -20.58 18.07 -8.70
C ASP A 137 -20.47 16.71 -7.94
N TYR A 138 -19.23 16.31 -7.64
CA TYR A 138 -18.94 15.14 -6.83
C TYR A 138 -18.61 15.55 -5.40
N ARG A 139 -19.03 14.72 -4.44
CA ARG A 139 -18.77 14.96 -3.01
C ARG A 139 -17.28 14.92 -2.71
N ASP A 140 -16.62 13.83 -3.10
CA ASP A 140 -15.18 13.65 -3.00
C ASP A 140 -14.60 13.23 -4.36
N VAL A 141 -13.40 13.70 -4.65
CA VAL A 141 -12.64 13.28 -5.83
C VAL A 141 -11.33 12.68 -5.38
N TRP A 142 -11.09 11.45 -5.79
CA TRP A 142 -9.89 10.71 -5.48
C TRP A 142 -8.98 10.61 -6.71
N VAL A 143 -7.70 10.81 -6.52
CA VAL A 143 -6.66 10.46 -7.51
C VAL A 143 -5.88 9.27 -6.98
N VAL A 144 -5.77 8.23 -7.80
CA VAL A 144 -5.12 6.95 -7.45
C VAL A 144 -3.96 6.71 -8.40
N THR A 145 -2.77 6.49 -7.84
CA THR A 145 -1.55 6.21 -8.60
C THR A 145 -0.63 5.24 -7.85
N GLU A 146 0.36 4.68 -8.54
CA GLU A 146 1.55 4.10 -7.91
C GLU A 146 2.65 5.15 -7.86
N SER A 147 3.54 5.08 -6.89
CA SER A 147 4.71 5.97 -6.86
C SER A 147 5.79 5.53 -7.84
N ILE A 148 6.02 4.20 -7.93
CA ILE A 148 6.86 3.54 -8.91
C ILE A 148 6.04 2.43 -9.54
N PHE A 149 5.92 2.44 -10.86
CA PHE A 149 5.11 1.47 -11.60
C PHE A 149 5.86 0.15 -11.81
N SER A 150 5.18 -0.95 -11.54
CA SER A 150 5.79 -2.28 -11.43
C SER A 150 6.43 -2.80 -12.72
N MET A 151 5.87 -2.47 -13.86
CA MET A 151 6.31 -3.01 -15.15
C MET A 151 7.38 -2.16 -15.82
N ASP A 152 7.21 -0.85 -15.82
CA ASP A 152 8.09 0.08 -16.53
C ASP A 152 9.16 0.69 -15.60
N GLY A 153 8.94 0.64 -14.28
CA GLY A 153 9.87 1.15 -13.27
C GLY A 153 9.97 2.66 -13.22
N ASP A 154 9.08 3.34 -13.93
CA ASP A 154 9.03 4.80 -13.96
C ASP A 154 8.31 5.37 -12.74
N ARG A 155 8.56 6.63 -12.46
CA ARG A 155 8.08 7.34 -11.29
C ARG A 155 6.86 8.20 -11.63
N ALA A 156 5.86 8.20 -10.76
CA ALA A 156 4.77 9.14 -10.85
C ALA A 156 5.24 10.59 -10.57
N PRO A 157 4.65 11.59 -11.20
CA PRO A 157 4.95 13.00 -10.95
C PRO A 157 4.27 13.49 -9.66
N LEU A 158 4.65 12.92 -8.49
CA LEU A 158 3.95 13.09 -7.23
C LEU A 158 3.85 14.55 -6.78
N ARG A 159 4.90 15.36 -7.00
CA ARG A 159 4.85 16.80 -6.68
C ARG A 159 3.74 17.52 -7.46
N ARG A 160 3.60 17.17 -8.76
CA ARG A 160 2.53 17.75 -9.56
C ARG A 160 1.15 17.27 -9.13
N LEU A 161 1.02 16.01 -8.71
CA LEU A 161 -0.22 15.48 -8.13
C LEU A 161 -0.58 16.19 -6.82
N SER A 162 0.40 16.47 -5.97
CA SER A 162 0.23 17.26 -4.73
C SER A 162 -0.24 18.70 -5.04
N GLU A 163 0.32 19.37 -6.05
CA GLU A 163 -0.17 20.69 -6.50
C GLU A 163 -1.63 20.63 -6.97
N LEU A 164 -1.98 19.62 -7.76
CA LEU A 164 -3.35 19.41 -8.22
C LEU A 164 -4.29 19.11 -7.06
N LYS A 165 -3.83 18.31 -6.07
CA LYS A 165 -4.62 18.06 -4.85
C LYS A 165 -5.00 19.36 -4.16
N ARG A 166 -4.05 20.24 -3.91
CA ARG A 166 -4.31 21.52 -3.24
C ARG A 166 -5.21 22.44 -4.07
N ARG A 167 -5.02 22.46 -5.40
CA ARG A 167 -5.79 23.31 -6.30
C ARG A 167 -7.24 22.87 -6.46
N TYR A 168 -7.50 21.57 -6.50
CA TYR A 168 -8.81 20.99 -6.80
C TYR A 168 -9.50 20.38 -5.59
N ASP A 169 -8.91 20.47 -4.40
CA ASP A 169 -9.40 19.89 -3.14
C ASP A 169 -9.79 18.42 -3.33
N LEU A 170 -8.80 17.60 -3.69
CA LEU A 170 -8.98 16.18 -3.94
C LEU A 170 -8.27 15.32 -2.89
N LYS A 171 -8.57 14.05 -2.86
CA LYS A 171 -7.89 13.03 -2.06
C LYS A 171 -6.84 12.32 -2.89
N LEU A 172 -5.67 12.08 -2.32
CA LEU A 172 -4.55 11.42 -2.99
C LEU A 172 -4.27 10.05 -2.36
N TYR A 173 -4.40 9.00 -3.18
CA TYR A 173 -4.07 7.62 -2.85
C TYR A 173 -2.80 7.20 -3.62
N VAL A 174 -1.74 6.85 -2.90
CA VAL A 174 -0.45 6.47 -3.49
C VAL A 174 -0.06 5.06 -3.06
N ASP A 175 0.14 4.19 -4.04
CA ASP A 175 0.70 2.85 -3.83
C ASP A 175 2.23 2.91 -3.89
N GLU A 176 2.87 2.72 -2.74
CA GLU A 176 4.32 2.75 -2.55
C GLU A 176 4.96 1.34 -2.56
N ALA A 177 4.24 0.32 -3.04
CA ALA A 177 4.67 -1.07 -2.95
C ALA A 177 6.06 -1.34 -3.56
N HIS A 178 6.48 -0.55 -4.55
CA HIS A 178 7.79 -0.66 -5.20
C HIS A 178 8.80 0.38 -4.70
N ALA A 179 8.40 1.32 -3.86
CA ALA A 179 9.25 2.38 -3.32
C ALA A 179 9.61 2.18 -1.84
N PHE A 180 8.71 1.59 -1.06
CA PHE A 180 8.95 1.31 0.36
C PHE A 180 10.14 0.39 0.55
N GLY A 181 11.03 0.77 1.48
CA GLY A 181 12.29 0.09 1.76
C GLY A 181 13.42 0.43 0.77
N VAL A 182 13.14 1.13 -0.34
CA VAL A 182 14.10 1.40 -1.43
C VAL A 182 14.34 2.90 -1.63
N CYS A 183 13.29 3.71 -1.56
CA CYS A 183 13.33 5.14 -1.86
C CYS A 183 13.10 5.97 -0.60
N GLY A 184 13.61 7.21 -0.66
CA GLY A 184 13.39 8.23 0.37
C GLY A 184 14.18 8.02 1.66
N PRO A 185 14.13 9.00 2.56
CA PRO A 185 14.75 8.89 3.87
C PRO A 185 14.19 7.68 4.62
N ASP A 186 15.08 6.89 5.22
CA ASP A 186 14.75 5.69 6.01
C ASP A 186 13.89 4.65 5.25
N GLY A 187 13.91 4.69 3.90
CA GLY A 187 13.11 3.80 3.06
C GLY A 187 11.59 4.08 3.07
N ARG A 188 11.17 5.28 3.46
CA ARG A 188 9.74 5.64 3.59
C ARG A 188 8.99 5.83 2.28
N GLY A 189 9.65 5.62 1.15
CA GLY A 189 9.06 5.68 -0.18
C GLY A 189 9.29 6.97 -0.94
N LEU A 190 8.74 7.05 -2.15
CA LEU A 190 8.94 8.17 -3.07
C LEU A 190 8.23 9.45 -2.59
N ALA A 191 7.08 9.33 -1.94
CA ALA A 191 6.39 10.49 -1.36
C ALA A 191 7.26 11.20 -0.32
N ALA A 192 8.03 10.44 0.49
CA ALA A 192 9.00 10.98 1.43
C ALA A 192 10.22 11.61 0.73
N GLU A 193 10.73 10.96 -0.33
CA GLU A 193 11.82 11.49 -1.14
C GLU A 193 11.47 12.84 -1.77
N GLU A 194 10.22 13.00 -2.20
CA GLU A 194 9.72 14.21 -2.83
C GLU A 194 9.15 15.25 -1.85
N GLY A 195 9.06 14.93 -0.56
CA GLY A 195 8.57 15.83 0.48
C GLY A 195 7.07 16.14 0.37
N ILE A 196 6.28 15.17 -0.08
CA ILE A 196 4.82 15.31 -0.25
C ILE A 196 4.02 14.33 0.62
N GLU A 197 4.65 13.76 1.65
CA GLU A 197 4.04 12.73 2.51
C GLU A 197 2.73 13.21 3.14
N ASP A 198 2.67 14.47 3.57
CA ASP A 198 1.52 15.06 4.22
C ASP A 198 0.36 15.35 3.26
N ASP A 199 0.63 15.40 1.96
CA ASP A 199 -0.40 15.56 0.95
C ASP A 199 -1.08 14.23 0.59
N CYS A 200 -0.51 13.09 0.98
CA CYS A 200 -1.11 11.79 0.75
C CYS A 200 -2.16 11.48 1.82
N ASP A 201 -3.42 11.32 1.43
CA ASP A 201 -4.47 10.86 2.35
C ASP A 201 -4.30 9.38 2.69
N ILE A 202 -3.95 8.59 1.68
CA ILE A 202 -3.65 7.16 1.80
C ILE A 202 -2.31 6.87 1.14
N ARG A 203 -1.38 6.26 1.88
CA ARG A 203 -0.22 5.58 1.31
C ARG A 203 -0.29 4.11 1.66
N ILE A 204 -0.06 3.25 0.70
CA ILE A 204 0.03 1.82 0.98
C ILE A 204 1.42 1.30 0.61
N ALA A 205 1.86 0.30 1.33
CA ALA A 205 3.09 -0.40 1.02
C ALA A 205 2.96 -1.89 1.35
N THR A 206 3.85 -2.71 0.78
CA THR A 206 3.85 -4.15 1.02
C THR A 206 5.12 -4.58 1.75
N LEU A 207 4.95 -5.52 2.66
CA LEU A 207 6.05 -6.20 3.34
C LEU A 207 6.62 -7.37 2.50
N GLY A 208 5.93 -7.76 1.43
CA GLY A 208 6.29 -8.91 0.59
C GLY A 208 7.36 -8.64 -0.48
N LYS A 209 7.91 -7.42 -0.56
CA LYS A 209 8.92 -7.05 -1.56
C LYS A 209 10.27 -6.73 -0.91
N ALA A 210 10.61 -5.47 -0.74
CA ALA A 210 11.91 -5.06 -0.20
C ALA A 210 12.21 -5.67 1.18
N THR A 211 11.20 -5.82 2.03
CA THR A 211 11.38 -6.39 3.38
C THR A 211 11.28 -7.92 3.42
N ALA A 212 11.06 -8.57 2.28
CA ALA A 212 11.03 -10.03 2.10
C ALA A 212 10.20 -10.79 3.18
N SER A 213 9.08 -10.19 3.61
CA SER A 213 8.16 -10.73 4.60
C SER A 213 6.79 -10.98 3.98
N GLN A 214 5.72 -10.96 4.76
CA GLN A 214 4.36 -11.11 4.28
C GLN A 214 3.47 -10.01 4.87
N GLY A 215 2.44 -9.62 4.11
CA GLY A 215 1.52 -8.57 4.52
C GLY A 215 1.71 -7.27 3.77
N ALA A 216 0.93 -6.30 4.17
CA ALA A 216 0.98 -4.93 3.68
C ALA A 216 0.40 -4.00 4.72
N PHE A 217 0.58 -2.72 4.54
CA PHE A 217 0.03 -1.72 5.44
C PHE A 217 -0.45 -0.48 4.70
N CYS A 218 -1.34 0.24 5.36
CA CYS A 218 -1.83 1.55 4.96
C CYS A 218 -1.35 2.58 6.00
N VAL A 219 -0.85 3.71 5.53
CA VAL A 219 -0.53 4.90 6.34
C VAL A 219 -1.57 5.97 6.03
N THR A 220 -2.21 6.50 7.07
CA THR A 220 -3.28 7.49 6.96
C THR A 220 -3.44 8.28 8.26
N ASP A 221 -4.50 9.05 8.42
CA ASP A 221 -4.86 9.65 9.70
C ASP A 221 -5.60 8.67 10.63
N ALA A 222 -5.67 8.99 11.91
CA ALA A 222 -6.29 8.11 12.91
C ALA A 222 -7.81 7.90 12.67
N PRO A 223 -8.62 8.92 12.35
CA PRO A 223 -10.03 8.72 12.03
C PRO A 223 -10.26 7.79 10.84
N THR A 224 -9.48 7.95 9.77
CA THR A 224 -9.56 7.09 8.58
C THR A 224 -9.14 5.66 8.91
N ARG A 225 -8.06 5.46 9.69
CA ARG A 225 -7.67 4.13 10.15
C ARG A 225 -8.77 3.45 10.95
N ASP A 226 -9.39 4.14 11.89
CA ASP A 226 -10.47 3.60 12.72
C ASP A 226 -11.71 3.28 11.89
N PHE A 227 -12.01 4.10 10.89
CA PHE A 227 -13.08 3.81 9.93
C PHE A 227 -12.78 2.53 9.13
N LEU A 228 -11.54 2.37 8.62
CA LEU A 228 -11.14 1.20 7.87
C LEU A 228 -11.22 -0.10 8.67
N VAL A 229 -10.85 -0.09 9.96
CA VAL A 229 -10.99 -1.26 10.85
C VAL A 229 -12.43 -1.78 10.85
N ASN A 230 -13.41 -0.90 10.73
CA ASN A 230 -14.85 -1.23 10.80
C ASN A 230 -15.51 -1.42 9.42
N ARG A 231 -14.83 -1.09 8.31
CA ARG A 231 -15.44 -1.07 6.97
C ARG A 231 -14.64 -1.85 5.92
N MET A 232 -13.35 -2.02 6.10
CA MET A 232 -12.50 -2.72 5.15
C MET A 232 -12.79 -4.22 5.16
N ARG A 233 -13.58 -4.69 4.19
CA ARG A 233 -14.07 -6.08 4.13
C ARG A 233 -12.92 -7.10 4.09
N THR A 234 -11.82 -6.80 3.41
CA THR A 234 -10.66 -7.69 3.31
C THR A 234 -9.85 -7.78 4.62
N LEU A 235 -10.05 -6.87 5.56
CA LEU A 235 -9.54 -6.98 6.93
C LEU A 235 -10.51 -7.81 7.81
N ILE A 236 -11.80 -7.49 7.71
CA ILE A 236 -12.85 -8.05 8.59
C ILE A 236 -13.04 -9.55 8.31
N PHE A 237 -13.08 -9.94 7.02
CA PHE A 237 -13.45 -11.28 6.57
C PHE A 237 -12.24 -12.12 6.09
N SER A 238 -11.04 -11.76 6.54
CA SER A 238 -9.82 -12.54 6.29
C SER A 238 -9.21 -13.01 7.59
N THR A 239 -8.64 -14.21 7.57
CA THR A 239 -7.79 -14.71 8.65
C THR A 239 -6.56 -13.79 8.78
N ALA A 240 -6.16 -13.51 10.01
CA ALA A 240 -4.97 -12.73 10.31
C ALA A 240 -3.68 -13.45 9.86
N LEU A 241 -2.62 -12.68 9.65
CA LEU A 241 -1.29 -13.23 9.42
C LEU A 241 -0.81 -14.01 10.68
N PRO A 242 0.04 -15.01 10.52
CA PRO A 242 0.80 -15.56 11.64
C PRO A 242 1.57 -14.44 12.35
N PRO A 243 1.77 -14.57 13.65
CA PRO A 243 2.63 -13.66 14.42
C PRO A 243 4.07 -13.68 13.93
#